data_9d0e87950f88263d1d561ec4c2978b31
#
_entry.id   9d0e87950f88263d1d561ec4c2978b31
#
_cell.length_a   1.000
_cell.length_b   1.000
_cell.length_c   1.000
_cell.angle_alpha   90.00
_cell.angle_beta   90.00
_cell.angle_gamma   90.00
#
_symmetry.space_group_name_H-M   'P 1'
#
loop_
_entity.id
_entity.type
_entity.pdbx_description
1 polymer ?
#
loop_
_entity_poly.entity_id
_entity_poly.type
_entity_poly.pdbx_seq_one_letter_code
_entity_poly.pdbx_strand_id
1 'polypeptide(L)'
;MKLAYLYKKMALTSLISAVIFSLISCKEQSANIGSQAPDLAVFNLQGQKIELQQFAGKKLLLNFWSETCGICIVELKQLQQLAEKYPDNLQILAINIDGERGDTQKSAVKNQLILPIVKDQLNITAERYQLVGTPTSFVLDPTGKILYKFEGLISESKLLALFKDP
;
A
#
# COMPACT_ATOMS: atom_id res chain seq x y z
N MET A 1 -25.79 -54.23 12.05
CA MET A 1 -26.13 -52.92 12.66
C MET A 1 -24.91 -52.11 13.18
N LYS A 2 -23.93 -52.72 13.84
CA LYS A 2 -22.75 -52.00 14.39
C LYS A 2 -21.82 -51.37 13.32
N LEU A 3 -21.67 -52.02 12.17
CA LEU A 3 -20.77 -51.52 11.09
C LEU A 3 -21.28 -50.23 10.43
N ALA A 4 -22.58 -50.15 10.19
CA ALA A 4 -23.20 -48.95 9.61
C ALA A 4 -23.14 -47.72 10.55
N TYR A 5 -23.18 -47.94 11.85
CA TYR A 5 -23.03 -46.91 12.88
C TYR A 5 -21.59 -46.36 12.94
N LEU A 6 -20.59 -47.22 12.79
CA LEU A 6 -19.16 -46.82 12.70
C LEU A 6 -18.88 -45.99 11.46
N TYR A 7 -19.41 -46.37 10.30
CA TYR A 7 -19.25 -45.61 9.05
C TYR A 7 -19.89 -44.21 9.16
N LYS A 8 -21.08 -44.12 9.76
CA LYS A 8 -21.72 -42.80 10.00
C LYS A 8 -20.90 -41.90 10.91
N LYS A 9 -20.31 -42.44 11.98
CA LYS A 9 -19.42 -41.65 12.87
C LYS A 9 -18.15 -41.18 12.16
N MET A 10 -17.50 -42.06 11.40
CA MET A 10 -16.30 -41.69 10.63
C MET A 10 -16.57 -40.66 9.56
N ALA A 11 -17.70 -40.74 8.84
CA ALA A 11 -18.09 -39.74 7.87
C ALA A 11 -18.40 -38.37 8.50
N LEU A 12 -19.04 -38.37 9.68
CA LEU A 12 -19.37 -37.14 10.40
C LEU A 12 -18.11 -36.43 10.96
N THR A 13 -17.15 -37.21 11.50
CA THR A 13 -15.87 -36.66 11.98
C THR A 13 -15.00 -36.11 10.84
N SER A 14 -15.02 -36.77 9.67
CA SER A 14 -14.31 -36.27 8.48
C SER A 14 -14.90 -34.97 7.93
N LEU A 15 -16.24 -34.83 7.92
CA LEU A 15 -16.91 -33.61 7.49
C LEU A 15 -16.60 -32.44 8.44
N ILE A 16 -16.61 -32.67 9.76
CA ILE A 16 -16.31 -31.65 10.76
C ILE A 16 -14.85 -31.16 10.64
N SER A 17 -13.91 -32.11 10.43
CA SER A 17 -12.51 -31.77 10.21
C SER A 17 -12.27 -30.92 8.95
N ALA A 18 -12.98 -31.18 7.86
CA ALA A 18 -12.89 -30.41 6.62
C ALA A 18 -13.44 -28.97 6.75
N VAL A 19 -14.52 -28.79 7.54
CA VAL A 19 -15.12 -27.46 7.79
C VAL A 19 -14.22 -26.60 8.70
N ILE A 20 -13.52 -27.19 9.66
CA ILE A 20 -12.61 -26.45 10.55
C ILE A 20 -11.36 -25.96 9.77
N PHE A 21 -10.90 -26.71 8.77
CA PHE A 21 -9.73 -26.31 7.97
C PHE A 21 -10.01 -25.13 7.03
N SER A 22 -11.27 -24.87 6.67
CA SER A 22 -11.66 -23.76 5.80
C SER A 22 -11.80 -22.41 6.51
N LEU A 23 -11.73 -22.36 7.85
CA LEU A 23 -11.90 -21.13 8.64
C LEU A 23 -10.57 -20.39 8.96
N ILE A 24 -9.41 -20.87 8.49
CA ILE A 24 -8.10 -20.38 8.92
C ILE A 24 -7.48 -19.36 7.95
N SER A 25 -8.21 -18.78 7.02
CA SER A 25 -7.59 -17.95 5.95
C SER A 25 -8.08 -16.52 5.80
N CYS A 26 -8.39 -15.85 6.88
CA CYS A 26 -8.41 -14.36 6.84
C CYS A 26 -7.29 -13.83 7.73
N LYS A 27 -6.07 -13.73 7.17
CA LYS A 27 -5.02 -12.95 7.80
C LYS A 27 -5.37 -11.48 7.59
N GLU A 28 -5.85 -10.83 8.64
CA GLU A 28 -6.07 -9.39 8.63
C GLU A 28 -4.72 -8.72 8.32
N GLN A 29 -4.63 -8.06 7.16
CA GLN A 29 -3.44 -7.35 6.75
C GLN A 29 -3.45 -5.99 7.45
N SER A 30 -2.55 -5.79 8.40
CA SER A 30 -2.37 -4.51 9.08
C SER A 30 -1.04 -3.87 8.70
N ALA A 31 -1.06 -2.56 8.41
CA ALA A 31 0.13 -1.79 8.01
C ALA A 31 0.97 -1.37 9.22
N ASN A 32 1.47 -2.34 9.99
CA ASN A 32 2.33 -2.09 11.15
C ASN A 32 3.82 -2.10 10.76
N ILE A 33 4.63 -1.28 11.42
CA ILE A 33 6.09 -1.33 11.28
C ILE A 33 6.58 -2.74 11.62
N GLY A 34 7.40 -3.30 10.75
CA GLY A 34 7.93 -4.66 10.87
C GLY A 34 7.07 -5.75 10.26
N SER A 35 5.84 -5.48 9.81
CA SER A 35 5.00 -6.43 9.07
C SER A 35 5.19 -6.31 7.56
N GLN A 36 4.76 -7.32 6.81
CA GLN A 36 4.59 -7.20 5.36
C GLN A 36 3.52 -6.15 5.06
N ALA A 37 3.80 -5.29 4.07
CA ALA A 37 2.86 -4.29 3.61
C ALA A 37 1.61 -4.96 3.02
N PRO A 38 0.40 -4.45 3.34
CA PRO A 38 -0.83 -4.90 2.70
C PRO A 38 -0.81 -4.73 1.19
N ASP A 39 -1.49 -5.63 0.48
CA ASP A 39 -1.63 -5.53 -0.98
C ASP A 39 -2.33 -4.24 -1.40
N LEU A 40 -1.88 -3.67 -2.51
CA LEU A 40 -2.49 -2.50 -3.11
C LEU A 40 -3.73 -2.86 -3.95
N ALA A 41 -4.76 -2.03 -3.87
CA ALA A 41 -5.93 -2.08 -4.73
C ALA A 41 -6.03 -0.77 -5.53
N VAL A 42 -4.99 -0.48 -6.32
CA VAL A 42 -4.83 0.79 -7.02
C VAL A 42 -4.63 0.59 -8.53
N PHE A 43 -4.92 1.65 -9.28
CA PHE A 43 -4.75 1.69 -10.72
C PHE A 43 -3.93 2.92 -11.11
N ASN A 44 -3.07 2.78 -12.13
CA ASN A 44 -2.40 3.94 -12.71
C ASN A 44 -3.42 4.83 -13.48
N LEU A 45 -2.95 5.97 -13.98
CA LEU A 45 -3.80 6.92 -14.68
C LEU A 45 -4.30 6.40 -16.06
N GLN A 46 -3.75 5.26 -16.53
CA GLN A 46 -4.18 4.54 -17.73
C GLN A 46 -5.15 3.39 -17.41
N GLY A 47 -5.54 3.22 -16.15
CA GLY A 47 -6.47 2.17 -15.70
C GLY A 47 -5.83 0.78 -15.55
N GLN A 48 -4.50 0.67 -15.55
CA GLN A 48 -3.81 -0.59 -15.32
C GLN A 48 -3.60 -0.80 -13.82
N LYS A 49 -3.86 -2.01 -13.34
CA LYS A 49 -3.63 -2.40 -11.95
C LYS A 49 -2.14 -2.35 -11.60
N ILE A 50 -1.81 -1.79 -10.45
CA ILE A 50 -0.45 -1.74 -9.92
C ILE A 50 -0.37 -2.60 -8.66
N GLU A 51 0.67 -3.42 -8.56
CA GLU A 51 0.90 -4.37 -7.47
C GLU A 51 2.26 -4.13 -6.83
N LEU A 52 2.39 -4.38 -5.52
CA LEU A 52 3.64 -4.20 -4.77
C LEU A 52 4.79 -5.03 -5.33
N GLN A 53 4.51 -6.20 -5.89
CA GLN A 53 5.50 -7.11 -6.47
C GLN A 53 6.30 -6.47 -7.62
N GLN A 54 5.74 -5.47 -8.29
CA GLN A 54 6.42 -4.73 -9.36
C GLN A 54 7.60 -3.89 -8.84
N PHE A 55 7.63 -3.61 -7.54
CA PHE A 55 8.66 -2.80 -6.86
C PHE A 55 9.63 -3.65 -6.05
N ALA A 56 9.52 -4.99 -6.10
CA ALA A 56 10.40 -5.88 -5.36
C ALA A 56 11.89 -5.67 -5.70
N GLY A 57 12.76 -5.82 -4.70
CA GLY A 57 14.21 -5.67 -4.86
C GLY A 57 14.75 -4.25 -4.66
N LYS A 58 13.90 -3.25 -4.47
CA LYS A 58 14.30 -1.87 -4.12
C LYS A 58 13.47 -1.34 -2.96
N LYS A 59 14.03 -0.39 -2.21
CA LYS A 59 13.23 0.37 -1.23
C LYS A 59 12.11 1.13 -1.95
N LEU A 60 10.92 1.17 -1.36
CA LEU A 60 9.74 1.84 -1.90
C LEU A 60 9.13 2.77 -0.86
N LEU A 61 8.89 4.01 -1.25
CA LEU A 61 8.07 4.95 -0.48
C LEU A 61 6.68 5.01 -1.09
N LEU A 62 5.67 4.58 -0.33
CA LEU A 62 4.26 4.80 -0.61
C LEU A 62 3.85 6.12 0.02
N ASN A 63 3.42 7.09 -0.76
CA ASN A 63 2.93 8.38 -0.26
C ASN A 63 1.44 8.50 -0.57
N PHE A 64 0.61 8.56 0.46
CA PHE A 64 -0.83 8.74 0.36
C PHE A 64 -1.18 10.22 0.42
N TRP A 65 -1.90 10.71 -0.59
CA TRP A 65 -2.20 12.12 -0.76
C TRP A 65 -3.62 12.36 -1.27
N SER A 66 -4.10 13.61 -1.12
CA SER A 66 -5.37 14.09 -1.64
C SER A 66 -5.18 15.36 -2.47
N GLU A 67 -6.02 15.56 -3.47
CA GLU A 67 -5.99 16.72 -4.38
C GLU A 67 -6.25 18.05 -3.65
N THR A 68 -7.01 17.99 -2.55
CA THR A 68 -7.33 19.15 -1.71
C THR A 68 -6.32 19.42 -0.61
N CYS A 69 -5.33 18.53 -0.45
CA CYS A 69 -4.29 18.63 0.57
C CYS A 69 -3.09 19.45 0.06
N GLY A 70 -3.08 20.75 0.33
CA GLY A 70 -1.99 21.64 -0.11
C GLY A 70 -0.60 21.21 0.33
N ILE A 71 -0.47 20.72 1.60
CA ILE A 71 0.82 20.26 2.12
C ILE A 71 1.28 18.93 1.48
N CYS A 72 0.34 18.12 0.99
CA CYS A 72 0.66 16.92 0.21
C CYS A 72 1.35 17.28 -1.09
N ILE A 73 0.86 18.32 -1.79
CA ILE A 73 1.47 18.79 -3.03
C ILE A 73 2.89 19.32 -2.79
N VAL A 74 3.13 19.99 -1.66
CA VAL A 74 4.48 20.42 -1.27
C VAL A 74 5.40 19.22 -1.10
N GLU A 75 4.97 18.20 -0.37
CA GLU A 75 5.75 16.97 -0.15
C GLU A 75 6.03 16.22 -1.45
N LEU A 76 5.01 16.05 -2.31
CA LEU A 76 5.18 15.39 -3.61
C LEU A 76 6.22 16.10 -4.50
N LYS A 77 6.27 17.44 -4.49
CA LYS A 77 7.29 18.20 -5.21
C LYS A 77 8.70 18.00 -4.64
N GLN A 78 8.83 17.95 -3.32
CA GLN A 78 10.11 17.63 -2.66
C GLN A 78 10.57 16.21 -3.00
N LEU A 79 9.66 15.25 -2.93
CA LEU A 79 9.93 13.85 -3.31
C LEU A 79 10.38 13.74 -4.77
N GLN A 80 9.73 14.48 -5.68
CA GLN A 80 10.09 14.52 -7.10
C GLN A 80 11.51 15.07 -7.31
N GLN A 81 11.86 16.18 -6.68
CA GLN A 81 13.21 16.77 -6.76
C GLN A 81 14.28 15.82 -6.22
N LEU A 82 13.99 15.12 -5.13
CA LEU A 82 14.92 14.14 -4.55
C LEU A 82 15.04 12.89 -5.44
N ALA A 83 13.95 12.42 -6.04
CA ALA A 83 13.98 11.29 -6.96
C ALA A 83 14.80 11.60 -8.23
N GLU A 84 14.71 12.81 -8.76
CA GLU A 84 15.55 13.27 -9.88
C GLU A 84 17.05 13.32 -9.50
N LYS A 85 17.35 13.72 -8.27
CA LYS A 85 18.72 13.82 -7.77
C LYS A 85 19.32 12.47 -7.39
N TYR A 86 18.51 11.50 -6.93
CA TYR A 86 18.91 10.20 -6.43
C TYR A 86 18.04 9.08 -7.04
N PRO A 87 18.10 8.85 -8.37
CA PRO A 87 17.11 8.05 -9.10
C PRO A 87 17.07 6.55 -8.73
N ASP A 88 18.18 6.02 -8.19
CA ASP A 88 18.31 4.58 -7.92
C ASP A 88 18.11 4.19 -6.45
N ASN A 89 18.03 5.17 -5.54
CA ASN A 89 18.12 4.89 -4.11
C ASN A 89 16.76 4.59 -3.46
N LEU A 90 15.68 5.20 -3.96
CA LEU A 90 14.33 5.05 -3.41
C LEU A 90 13.29 5.16 -4.52
N GLN A 91 12.48 4.13 -4.69
CA GLN A 91 11.30 4.21 -5.56
C GLN A 91 10.17 4.95 -4.83
N ILE A 92 9.34 5.66 -5.58
CA ILE A 92 8.19 6.38 -5.04
C ILE A 92 6.95 5.92 -5.78
N LEU A 93 5.86 5.71 -5.03
CA LEU A 93 4.52 5.52 -5.56
C LEU A 93 3.57 6.47 -4.83
N ALA A 94 3.08 7.48 -5.54
CA ALA A 94 2.13 8.46 -5.01
C ALA A 94 0.70 7.93 -5.19
N ILE A 95 0.00 7.64 -4.09
CA ILE A 95 -1.33 7.02 -4.06
C ILE A 95 -2.36 8.09 -3.72
N ASN A 96 -3.17 8.48 -4.72
CA ASN A 96 -4.29 9.38 -4.49
C ASN A 96 -5.45 8.62 -3.85
N ILE A 97 -6.04 9.20 -2.78
CA ILE A 97 -7.14 8.60 -2.01
C ILE A 97 -8.47 9.33 -2.12
N ASP A 98 -8.64 10.20 -3.12
CA ASP A 98 -9.92 10.92 -3.31
C ASP A 98 -11.02 10.04 -3.91
N GLY A 99 -10.74 8.78 -4.18
CA GLY A 99 -11.68 7.82 -4.71
C GLY A 99 -12.20 8.21 -6.11
N GLU A 100 -13.43 7.84 -6.43
CA GLU A 100 -14.04 8.17 -7.73
C GLU A 100 -14.30 9.67 -7.92
N ARG A 101 -14.40 10.43 -6.84
CA ARG A 101 -14.73 11.86 -6.86
C ARG A 101 -13.57 12.76 -7.31
N GLY A 102 -12.32 12.27 -7.22
CA GLY A 102 -11.14 13.03 -7.58
C GLY A 102 -10.82 12.95 -9.07
N ASP A 103 -10.28 14.04 -9.63
CA ASP A 103 -9.67 14.09 -10.97
C ASP A 103 -8.14 14.11 -10.84
N THR A 104 -7.59 12.96 -10.47
CA THR A 104 -6.16 12.78 -10.17
C THR A 104 -5.27 13.17 -11.35
N GLN A 105 -5.71 12.87 -12.59
CA GLN A 105 -4.98 13.26 -13.80
C GLN A 105 -4.87 14.79 -13.93
N LYS A 106 -5.99 15.50 -13.76
CA LYS A 106 -6.03 16.97 -13.82
C LYS A 106 -5.20 17.59 -12.70
N SER A 107 -5.27 17.03 -11.49
CA SER A 107 -4.48 17.50 -10.36
C SER A 107 -2.98 17.29 -10.58
N ALA A 108 -2.56 16.15 -11.12
CA ALA A 108 -1.16 15.88 -11.46
C ALA A 108 -0.63 16.88 -12.48
N VAL A 109 -1.37 17.14 -13.56
CA VAL A 109 -1.00 18.10 -14.60
C VAL A 109 -0.93 19.52 -14.03
N LYS A 110 -1.96 19.95 -13.30
CA LYS A 110 -2.01 21.28 -12.67
C LYS A 110 -0.80 21.56 -11.77
N ASN A 111 -0.37 20.54 -11.02
CA ASN A 111 0.73 20.66 -10.07
C ASN A 111 2.09 20.25 -10.65
N GLN A 112 2.15 19.90 -11.95
CA GLN A 112 3.39 19.46 -12.63
C GLN A 112 4.06 18.27 -11.93
N LEU A 113 3.26 17.30 -11.49
CA LEU A 113 3.74 16.07 -10.87
C LEU A 113 4.07 15.05 -11.96
N ILE A 114 5.31 14.55 -11.95
CA ILE A 114 5.81 13.52 -12.88
C ILE A 114 6.17 12.21 -12.18
N LEU A 115 5.94 12.12 -10.86
CA LEU A 115 6.09 10.89 -10.10
C LEU A 115 5.13 9.79 -10.61
N PRO A 116 5.45 8.52 -10.39
CA PRO A 116 4.48 7.44 -10.54
C PRO A 116 3.26 7.68 -9.64
N ILE A 117 2.12 8.00 -10.26
CA ILE A 117 0.86 8.31 -9.56
C ILE A 117 -0.14 7.20 -9.85
N VAL A 118 -0.80 6.74 -8.80
CA VAL A 118 -1.90 5.77 -8.86
C VAL A 118 -3.11 6.28 -8.07
N LYS A 119 -4.27 5.70 -8.37
CA LYS A 119 -5.54 6.06 -7.75
C LYS A 119 -6.12 4.88 -6.98
N ASP A 120 -6.45 5.10 -5.73
CA ASP A 120 -7.24 4.19 -4.89
C ASP A 120 -8.73 4.53 -5.05
N GLN A 121 -9.36 4.00 -6.11
CA GLN A 121 -10.72 4.37 -6.52
C GLN A 121 -11.77 4.08 -5.46
N LEU A 122 -11.61 2.97 -4.73
CA LEU A 122 -12.59 2.49 -3.74
C LEU A 122 -12.11 2.67 -2.30
N ASN A 123 -11.00 3.37 -2.08
CA ASN A 123 -10.36 3.56 -0.77
C ASN A 123 -9.97 2.25 -0.05
N ILE A 124 -9.88 1.13 -0.78
CA ILE A 124 -9.52 -0.18 -0.23
C ILE A 124 -8.08 -0.18 0.29
N THR A 125 -7.17 0.46 -0.44
CA THR A 125 -5.77 0.57 -0.01
C THR A 125 -5.66 1.49 1.21
N ALA A 126 -6.33 2.62 1.20
CA ALA A 126 -6.39 3.55 2.34
C ALA A 126 -6.90 2.85 3.62
N GLU A 127 -7.93 2.01 3.50
CA GLU A 127 -8.48 1.22 4.61
C GLU A 127 -7.48 0.16 5.11
N ARG A 128 -6.86 -0.63 4.22
CA ARG A 128 -5.85 -1.63 4.58
C ARG A 128 -4.64 -1.03 5.29
N TYR A 129 -4.23 0.18 4.89
CA TYR A 129 -3.14 0.92 5.50
C TYR A 129 -3.58 1.74 6.71
N GLN A 130 -4.86 1.66 7.09
CA GLN A 130 -5.44 2.32 8.27
C GLN A 130 -5.09 3.81 8.32
N LEU A 131 -5.33 4.52 7.21
CA LEU A 131 -5.00 5.93 7.09
C LEU A 131 -5.93 6.78 7.94
N VAL A 132 -5.35 7.67 8.74
CA VAL A 132 -6.09 8.67 9.53
C VAL A 132 -6.20 10.00 8.78
N GLY A 133 -5.23 10.31 7.91
CA GLY A 133 -5.18 11.55 7.14
C GLY A 133 -4.07 11.56 6.10
N THR A 134 -3.95 12.70 5.41
CA THR A 134 -2.90 12.92 4.41
C THR A 134 -2.09 14.19 4.72
N PRO A 135 -0.80 14.21 4.37
CA PRO A 135 -0.05 13.09 3.81
C PRO A 135 0.22 12.02 4.85
N THR A 136 0.25 10.75 4.42
CA THR A 136 0.78 9.63 5.21
C THR A 136 1.71 8.83 4.31
N SER A 137 2.89 8.46 4.82
CA SER A 137 3.88 7.74 4.03
C SER A 137 4.37 6.49 4.75
N PHE A 138 4.60 5.43 3.96
CA PHE A 138 5.22 4.19 4.41
C PHE A 138 6.47 3.93 3.59
N VAL A 139 7.56 3.55 4.25
CA VAL A 139 8.79 3.11 3.59
C VAL A 139 8.89 1.61 3.73
N LEU A 140 9.03 0.93 2.60
CA LEU A 140 9.18 -0.52 2.51
C LEU A 140 10.62 -0.90 2.18
N ASP A 141 11.10 -2.00 2.75
CA ASP A 141 12.35 -2.61 2.32
C ASP A 141 12.18 -3.37 0.98
N PRO A 142 13.27 -3.86 0.37
CA PRO A 142 13.22 -4.62 -0.88
C PRO A 142 12.36 -5.89 -0.85
N THR A 143 12.00 -6.39 0.34
CA THR A 143 11.13 -7.55 0.53
C THR A 143 9.66 -7.18 0.74
N GLY A 144 9.33 -5.87 0.77
CA GLY A 144 8.00 -5.35 1.01
C GLY A 144 7.61 -5.23 2.49
N LYS A 145 8.58 -5.33 3.41
CA LYS A 145 8.35 -5.14 4.84
C LYS A 145 8.37 -3.66 5.20
N ILE A 146 7.43 -3.21 6.03
CA ILE A 146 7.33 -1.80 6.45
C ILE A 146 8.47 -1.47 7.42
N LEU A 147 9.33 -0.53 7.03
CA LEU A 147 10.43 0.01 7.84
C LEU A 147 9.98 1.21 8.66
N TYR A 148 9.25 2.15 8.02
CA TYR A 148 8.84 3.41 8.65
C TYR A 148 7.40 3.75 8.24
N LYS A 149 6.70 4.43 9.16
CA LYS A 149 5.42 5.12 8.93
C LYS A 149 5.59 6.57 9.34
N PHE A 150 5.16 7.50 8.49
CA PHE A 150 5.12 8.93 8.78
C PHE A 150 3.67 9.41 8.60
N GLU A 151 3.13 10.05 9.62
CA GLU A 151 1.83 10.72 9.58
C GLU A 151 2.07 12.23 9.55
N GLY A 152 1.55 12.89 8.52
CA GLY A 152 1.86 14.28 8.19
C GLY A 152 3.16 14.43 7.38
N LEU A 153 3.54 15.69 7.15
CA LEU A 153 4.71 16.06 6.34
C LEU A 153 6.01 15.48 6.91
N ILE A 154 6.76 14.78 6.06
CA ILE A 154 8.10 14.31 6.42
C ILE A 154 9.06 15.52 6.39
N SER A 155 9.85 15.72 7.44
CA SER A 155 10.84 16.78 7.45
C SER A 155 11.89 16.59 6.37
N GLU A 156 12.41 17.69 5.82
CA GLU A 156 13.42 17.67 4.75
C GLU A 156 14.65 16.83 5.11
N SER A 157 15.11 16.92 6.36
CA SER A 157 16.26 16.14 6.85
C SER A 157 16.00 14.64 6.82
N LYS A 158 14.77 14.21 7.19
CA LYS A 158 14.37 12.80 7.13
C LYS A 158 14.20 12.33 5.68
N LEU A 159 13.57 13.14 4.82
CA LEU A 159 13.47 12.83 3.39
C LEU A 159 14.86 12.62 2.79
N LEU A 160 15.78 13.57 3.02
CA LEU A 160 17.13 13.48 2.51
C LEU A 160 17.88 12.22 3.02
N ALA A 161 17.68 11.85 4.28
CA ALA A 161 18.24 10.62 4.83
C ALA A 161 17.71 9.36 4.14
N LEU A 162 16.39 9.28 3.86
CA LEU A 162 15.79 8.15 3.15
C LEU A 162 16.37 7.94 1.74
N PHE A 163 16.73 9.04 1.07
CA PHE A 163 17.34 8.98 -0.27
C PHE A 163 18.86 8.76 -0.26
N LYS A 164 19.55 9.10 0.83
CA LYS A 164 21.01 8.93 0.92
C LYS A 164 21.43 7.57 1.48
N ASP A 165 20.55 6.93 2.22
CA ASP A 165 20.81 5.61 2.82
C ASP A 165 20.18 4.53 1.93
N PRO A 166 21.01 3.84 1.08
CA PRO A 166 20.53 2.85 0.09
C PRO A 166 19.95 1.58 0.69
#